data_78d8e1fdf6e6df08f9a3c3676a514ad0
#
_entry.id   78d8e1fdf6e6df08f9a3c3676a514ad0
#
_cell.length_a   1.000
_cell.length_b   1.000
_cell.length_c   1.000
_cell.angle_alpha   90.00
_cell.angle_beta   90.00
_cell.angle_gamma   90.00
#
_symmetry.space_group_name_H-M   'P 1'
#
loop_
_entity.id
_entity.type
_entity.pdbx_description
1 polymer ?
#
loop_
_entity_poly.entity_id
_entity_poly.type
_entity_poly.pdbx_seq_one_letter_code
_entity_poly.pdbx_strand_id
1 'polypeptide(L)'
;MALRPYALLPRQYDHEKVLATTVDAWGRALWLICPDAEVRTSRYGWTSPVPRTSSYDAVLVISSGSAVREQPLQGITLQVVRLDALPHGRVVLHGYGATADQNTQIHGADGRRRHGFDMGIAVEYLMADRRHHLWSACFDEGVYVDPISAAGLVRWDSGGNHERGYRPPAGVPTAPPSSGTHSPSGEAATCTCTAHREGSGT
;
A
#
# COMPACT_ATOMS: atom_id res chain seq x y z
N MET A 1 -7.02 20.12 -22.25
CA MET A 1 -6.03 20.44 -21.22
C MET A 1 -5.11 19.24 -21.09
N ALA A 2 -3.82 19.35 -21.38
CA ALA A 2 -2.88 18.24 -21.25
C ALA A 2 -2.43 18.11 -19.78
N LEU A 3 -2.55 16.92 -19.19
CA LEU A 3 -2.02 16.63 -17.89
C LEU A 3 -0.48 16.56 -17.97
N ARG A 4 0.19 17.20 -17.01
CA ARG A 4 1.65 17.09 -16.87
C ARG A 4 1.96 16.13 -15.72
N PRO A 5 2.95 15.23 -15.87
CA PRO A 5 3.41 14.41 -14.76
C PRO A 5 3.85 15.29 -13.59
N TYR A 6 3.39 14.96 -12.40
CA TYR A 6 3.79 15.66 -11.17
C TYR A 6 5.17 15.22 -10.69
N ALA A 7 5.41 13.92 -10.70
CA ALA A 7 6.67 13.31 -10.35
C ALA A 7 6.90 12.06 -11.22
N LEU A 8 8.17 11.81 -11.53
CA LEU A 8 8.61 10.61 -12.24
C LEU A 8 9.63 9.89 -11.36
N LEU A 9 9.62 8.57 -11.43
CA LEU A 9 10.68 7.77 -10.83
C LEU A 9 12.00 8.14 -11.53
N PRO A 10 13.10 8.42 -10.77
CA PRO A 10 14.40 8.75 -11.37
C PRO A 10 14.90 7.62 -12.27
N ARG A 11 15.52 7.96 -13.39
CA ARG A 11 15.99 7.02 -14.43
C ARG A 11 16.94 5.94 -13.92
N GLN A 12 17.67 6.21 -12.85
CA GLN A 12 18.55 5.22 -12.21
C GLN A 12 17.80 3.97 -11.73
N TYR A 13 16.46 4.05 -11.60
CA TYR A 13 15.59 2.94 -11.18
C TYR A 13 14.78 2.31 -12.32
N ASP A 14 15.01 2.70 -13.58
CA ASP A 14 14.22 2.22 -14.74
C ASP A 14 14.23 0.69 -14.90
N HIS A 15 15.25 0.03 -14.37
CA HIS A 15 15.40 -1.44 -14.43
C HIS A 15 15.04 -2.15 -13.13
N GLU A 16 14.73 -1.40 -12.09
CA GLU A 16 14.43 -1.94 -10.77
C GLU A 16 12.95 -2.32 -10.63
N LYS A 17 12.66 -3.12 -9.61
CA LYS A 17 11.28 -3.56 -9.33
C LYS A 17 10.64 -2.67 -8.26
N VAL A 18 9.57 -2.00 -8.64
CA VAL A 18 8.74 -1.21 -7.74
C VAL A 18 7.72 -2.15 -7.08
N LEU A 19 7.82 -2.32 -5.75
CA LEU A 19 6.88 -3.15 -5.00
C LEU A 19 5.56 -2.43 -4.75
N ALA A 20 5.62 -1.14 -4.41
CA ALA A 20 4.44 -0.33 -4.13
C ALA A 20 4.74 1.15 -4.40
N THR A 21 3.69 1.93 -4.66
CA THR A 21 3.78 3.38 -4.89
C THR A 21 2.56 4.10 -4.31
N THR A 22 2.76 5.34 -3.91
CA THR A 22 1.67 6.21 -3.44
C THR A 22 2.04 7.69 -3.58
N VAL A 23 1.07 8.56 -3.31
CA VAL A 23 1.30 9.98 -3.03
C VAL A 23 0.82 10.25 -1.62
N ASP A 24 1.71 10.72 -0.75
CA ASP A 24 1.42 10.93 0.65
C ASP A 24 0.62 12.21 0.94
N ALA A 25 0.22 12.40 2.20
CA ALA A 25 -0.55 13.56 2.64
C ALA A 25 0.16 14.91 2.45
N TRP A 26 1.47 14.93 2.21
CA TRP A 26 2.25 16.14 1.90
C TRP A 26 2.41 16.38 0.41
N GLY A 27 1.82 15.52 -0.44
CA GLY A 27 1.91 15.60 -1.89
C GLY A 27 3.24 15.08 -2.44
N ARG A 28 3.99 14.25 -1.69
CA ARG A 28 5.22 13.63 -2.18
C ARG A 28 4.88 12.29 -2.82
N ALA A 29 5.50 12.02 -3.95
CA ALA A 29 5.41 10.71 -4.58
C ALA A 29 6.44 9.76 -3.96
N LEU A 30 6.00 8.53 -3.65
CA LEU A 30 6.80 7.51 -2.99
C LEU A 30 6.82 6.24 -3.84
N TRP A 31 7.99 5.64 -3.97
CA TRP A 31 8.20 4.34 -4.63
C TRP A 31 9.05 3.45 -3.73
N LEU A 32 8.58 2.26 -3.44
CA LEU A 32 9.36 1.24 -2.74
C LEU A 32 10.05 0.36 -3.76
N ILE A 33 11.36 0.45 -3.82
CA ILE A 33 12.22 -0.27 -4.77
C ILE A 33 12.89 -1.45 -4.06
N CYS A 34 12.78 -2.64 -4.65
CA CYS A 34 13.50 -3.81 -4.17
C CYS A 34 14.39 -4.36 -5.29
N PRO A 35 15.72 -4.17 -5.22
CA PRO A 35 16.65 -4.65 -6.25
C PRO A 35 16.59 -6.16 -6.43
N ASP A 36 16.40 -6.91 -5.34
CA ASP A 36 16.36 -8.36 -5.34
C ASP A 36 14.97 -8.97 -5.62
N ALA A 37 14.00 -8.16 -6.04
CA ALA A 37 12.69 -8.68 -6.40
C ALA A 37 12.70 -9.36 -7.77
N GLU A 38 11.90 -10.42 -7.90
CA GLU A 38 11.61 -11.08 -9.17
C GLU A 38 10.14 -10.89 -9.55
N VAL A 39 9.83 -10.99 -10.82
CA VAL A 39 8.44 -10.95 -11.29
C VAL A 39 7.87 -12.36 -11.23
N ARG A 40 6.81 -12.54 -10.46
CA ARG A 40 6.07 -13.81 -10.39
C ARG A 40 4.69 -13.66 -11.00
N THR A 41 4.24 -14.69 -11.68
CA THR A 41 2.89 -14.78 -12.23
C THR A 41 2.07 -15.72 -11.35
N SER A 42 0.94 -15.22 -10.84
CA SER A 42 0.00 -16.01 -10.06
C SER A 42 -0.71 -17.04 -10.95
N ARG A 43 -1.39 -18.01 -10.34
CA ARG A 43 -2.23 -19.00 -11.05
C ARG A 43 -3.37 -18.37 -11.86
N TYR A 44 -3.71 -17.11 -11.58
CA TYR A 44 -4.74 -16.35 -12.29
C TYR A 44 -4.19 -15.44 -13.39
N GLY A 45 -2.89 -15.53 -13.69
CA GLY A 45 -2.24 -14.71 -14.72
C GLY A 45 -1.78 -13.32 -14.26
N TRP A 46 -2.01 -12.94 -13.02
CA TRP A 46 -1.53 -11.66 -12.47
C TRP A 46 -0.01 -11.71 -12.25
N THR A 47 0.68 -10.70 -12.72
CA THR A 47 2.12 -10.55 -12.51
C THR A 47 2.39 -9.47 -11.47
N SER A 48 3.24 -9.78 -10.50
CA SER A 48 3.68 -8.81 -9.49
C SER A 48 5.16 -9.00 -9.15
N PRO A 49 5.87 -7.93 -8.78
CA PRO A 49 7.19 -8.05 -8.20
C PRO A 49 7.08 -8.66 -6.80
N VAL A 50 7.91 -9.64 -6.51
CA VAL A 50 7.95 -10.34 -5.22
C VAL A 50 9.41 -10.43 -4.77
N PRO A 51 9.73 -10.08 -3.53
CA PRO A 51 11.07 -10.28 -2.98
C PRO A 51 11.46 -11.78 -3.02
N ARG A 52 12.72 -12.05 -3.29
CA ARG A 52 13.22 -13.44 -3.38
C ARG A 52 13.33 -14.12 -2.02
N THR A 53 13.49 -13.34 -0.97
CA THR A 53 13.67 -13.81 0.41
C THR A 53 12.54 -13.34 1.30
N SER A 54 12.28 -14.08 2.39
CA SER A 54 11.24 -13.76 3.38
C SER A 54 11.59 -12.54 4.26
N SER A 55 12.85 -12.15 4.30
CA SER A 55 13.31 -10.90 4.91
C SER A 55 14.26 -10.23 3.93
N TYR A 56 14.02 -8.97 3.62
CA TYR A 56 14.76 -8.22 2.62
C TYR A 56 14.88 -6.74 2.99
N ASP A 57 15.79 -6.07 2.32
CA ASP A 57 15.96 -4.63 2.37
C ASP A 57 15.42 -3.99 1.09
N ALA A 58 14.97 -2.76 1.19
CA ALA A 58 14.44 -1.99 0.08
C ALA A 58 14.85 -0.52 0.19
N VAL A 59 14.68 0.23 -0.88
CA VAL A 59 14.89 1.68 -0.91
C VAL A 59 13.57 2.38 -1.14
N LEU A 60 13.19 3.26 -0.23
CA LEU A 60 12.08 4.17 -0.44
C LEU A 60 12.60 5.43 -1.14
N VAL A 61 12.18 5.62 -2.37
CA VAL A 61 12.43 6.84 -3.15
C VAL A 61 11.28 7.81 -2.93
N ILE A 62 11.60 9.03 -2.50
CA ILE A 62 10.64 10.09 -2.16
C ILE A 62 10.92 11.29 -3.05
N SER A 63 9.94 11.70 -3.85
CA SER A 63 10.03 12.89 -4.69
C SER A 63 9.03 13.96 -4.26
N SER A 64 9.54 15.19 -4.08
CA SER A 64 8.73 16.37 -3.83
C SER A 64 8.95 17.39 -4.97
N GLY A 65 8.42 17.08 -6.15
CA GLY A 65 8.68 17.86 -7.36
C GLY A 65 10.13 17.69 -7.85
N SER A 66 10.98 18.68 -7.67
CA SER A 66 12.39 18.65 -8.14
C SER A 66 13.36 17.96 -7.18
N ALA A 67 12.99 17.76 -5.93
CA ALA A 67 13.86 17.13 -4.92
C ALA A 67 13.56 15.63 -4.79
N VAL A 68 14.60 14.83 -4.89
CA VAL A 68 14.53 13.37 -4.67
C VAL A 68 15.36 13.00 -3.46
N ARG A 69 14.83 12.18 -2.59
CA ARG A 69 15.49 11.62 -1.41
C ARG A 69 15.31 10.13 -1.39
N GLU A 70 16.31 9.41 -0.94
CA GLU A 70 16.29 7.99 -0.68
C GLU A 70 16.28 7.72 0.82
N GLN A 71 15.56 6.68 1.21
CA GLN A 71 15.55 6.17 2.58
C GLN A 71 15.68 4.65 2.52
N PRO A 72 16.81 4.08 2.91
CA PRO A 72 16.95 2.62 3.04
C PRO A 72 15.98 2.10 4.10
N LEU A 73 15.28 1.00 3.81
CA LEU A 73 14.43 0.28 4.75
C LEU A 73 14.98 -1.13 4.92
N GLN A 74 15.12 -1.58 6.16
CA GLN A 74 15.78 -2.83 6.51
C GLN A 74 14.83 -3.82 7.19
N GLY A 75 15.02 -5.10 6.91
CA GLY A 75 14.32 -6.18 7.61
C GLY A 75 12.83 -6.21 7.31
N ILE A 76 12.41 -5.92 6.10
CA ILE A 76 11.02 -6.05 5.67
C ILE A 76 10.70 -7.55 5.56
N THR A 77 9.59 -7.98 6.20
CA THR A 77 9.14 -9.38 6.17
C THR A 77 7.76 -9.54 5.54
N LEU A 78 7.29 -8.51 4.84
CA LEU A 78 6.00 -8.49 4.15
C LEU A 78 6.21 -8.58 2.64
N GLN A 79 5.32 -9.24 1.94
CA GLN A 79 5.10 -8.95 0.52
C GLN A 79 4.30 -7.66 0.45
N VAL A 80 5.01 -6.53 0.35
CA VAL A 80 4.40 -5.20 0.42
C VAL A 80 3.50 -4.95 -0.78
N VAL A 81 2.28 -4.48 -0.52
CA VAL A 81 1.30 -4.08 -1.53
C VAL A 81 0.81 -2.64 -1.36
N ARG A 82 0.97 -2.07 -0.16
CA ARG A 82 0.64 -0.67 0.16
C ARG A 82 1.72 -0.05 1.04
N LEU A 83 1.93 1.23 0.87
CA LEU A 83 2.81 2.02 1.75
C LEU A 83 2.28 3.43 1.91
N ASP A 84 2.67 4.08 3.00
CA ASP A 84 2.53 5.52 3.13
C ASP A 84 3.59 6.10 4.08
N ALA A 85 3.81 7.42 3.99
CA ALA A 85 4.70 8.12 4.88
C ALA A 85 3.98 8.57 6.15
N LEU A 86 4.66 8.41 7.27
CA LEU A 86 4.26 8.95 8.55
C LEU A 86 5.12 10.18 8.90
N PRO A 87 4.69 11.02 9.86
CA PRO A 87 5.50 12.11 10.35
C PRO A 87 6.87 11.66 10.86
N HIS A 88 7.82 12.60 10.86
CA HIS A 88 9.20 12.40 11.33
C HIS A 88 9.97 11.33 10.56
N GLY A 89 9.70 11.17 9.26
CA GLY A 89 10.43 10.24 8.38
C GLY A 89 10.12 8.76 8.63
N ARG A 90 9.08 8.45 9.41
CA ARG A 90 8.60 7.08 9.55
C ARG A 90 7.82 6.65 8.32
N VAL A 91 7.71 5.34 8.14
CA VAL A 91 7.02 4.72 7.00
C VAL A 91 6.16 3.58 7.50
N VAL A 92 4.96 3.46 6.98
CA VAL A 92 4.10 2.29 7.16
C VAL A 92 4.11 1.46 5.88
N LEU A 93 4.27 0.16 6.04
CA LEU A 93 4.19 -0.84 4.98
C LEU A 93 3.08 -1.82 5.35
N HIS A 94 2.23 -2.13 4.38
CA HIS A 94 1.19 -3.15 4.53
C HIS A 94 1.30 -4.16 3.40
N GLY A 95 1.01 -5.42 3.69
CA GLY A 95 1.08 -6.50 2.72
C GLY A 95 0.81 -7.86 3.33
N TYR A 96 1.15 -8.90 2.57
CA TYR A 96 1.02 -10.26 3.05
C TYR A 96 2.25 -10.61 3.89
N GLY A 97 2.04 -11.00 5.15
CA GLY A 97 3.10 -11.37 6.09
C GLY A 97 3.39 -12.87 6.10
N ALA A 98 4.54 -13.23 6.69
CA ALA A 98 4.87 -14.63 6.97
C ALA A 98 3.99 -15.22 8.09
N THR A 99 3.38 -14.36 8.92
CA THR A 99 2.41 -14.74 9.96
C THR A 99 1.14 -13.91 9.78
N ALA A 100 -0.02 -14.52 9.99
CA ALA A 100 -1.32 -13.87 9.84
C ALA A 100 -1.48 -12.63 10.75
N ASP A 101 -0.74 -12.59 11.87
CA ASP A 101 -0.92 -11.59 12.92
C ASP A 101 -0.13 -10.29 12.72
N GLN A 102 0.65 -10.17 11.65
CA GLN A 102 1.48 -8.98 11.40
C GLN A 102 1.58 -8.67 9.92
N ASN A 103 0.49 -8.18 9.36
CA ASN A 103 0.42 -7.76 7.97
C ASN A 103 0.81 -6.29 7.74
N THR A 104 1.20 -5.57 8.80
CA THR A 104 1.61 -4.17 8.73
C THR A 104 2.87 -3.95 9.55
N GLN A 105 3.80 -3.14 9.02
CA GLN A 105 5.07 -2.80 9.67
C GLN A 105 5.29 -1.29 9.68
N ILE A 106 5.76 -0.78 10.81
CA ILE A 106 6.23 0.61 10.94
C ILE A 106 7.76 0.61 10.96
N HIS A 107 8.34 1.40 10.06
CA HIS A 107 9.78 1.67 10.01
C HIS A 107 10.08 3.08 10.51
N GLY A 108 11.18 3.24 11.23
CA GLY A 108 11.66 4.53 11.73
C GLY A 108 12.34 5.36 10.64
N ALA A 109 12.69 6.61 10.96
CA ALA A 109 13.44 7.48 10.07
C ALA A 109 14.84 6.94 9.71
N ASP A 110 15.40 6.07 10.55
CA ASP A 110 16.63 5.34 10.32
C ASP A 110 16.45 4.09 9.44
N GLY A 111 15.23 3.86 8.95
CA GLY A 111 14.87 2.73 8.09
C GLY A 111 14.70 1.40 8.80
N ARG A 112 14.94 1.32 10.11
CA ARG A 112 14.78 0.07 10.86
C ARG A 112 13.34 -0.18 11.24
N ARG A 113 12.90 -1.43 11.15
CA ARG A 113 11.60 -1.86 11.66
C ARG A 113 11.49 -1.55 13.16
N ARG A 114 10.38 -0.94 13.55
CA ARG A 114 10.04 -0.63 14.94
C ARG A 114 9.13 -1.67 15.55
N HIS A 115 8.01 -1.92 14.91
CA HIS A 115 7.03 -2.92 15.31
C HIS A 115 6.16 -3.34 14.12
N GLY A 116 5.34 -4.35 14.34
CA GLY A 116 4.31 -4.77 13.41
C GLY A 116 2.99 -4.96 14.14
N PHE A 117 1.89 -4.92 13.40
CA PHE A 117 0.55 -5.14 13.91
C PHE A 117 -0.35 -5.68 12.81
N ASP A 118 -1.53 -6.15 13.19
CA ASP A 118 -2.56 -6.59 12.27
C ASP A 118 -3.51 -5.44 11.96
N MET A 119 -3.63 -5.10 10.68
CA MET A 119 -4.55 -4.05 10.18
C MET A 119 -5.84 -4.65 9.61
N GLY A 120 -6.05 -5.95 9.74
CA GLY A 120 -7.14 -6.68 9.10
C GLY A 120 -6.80 -7.14 7.69
N ILE A 121 -7.78 -7.68 7.00
CA ILE A 121 -7.62 -8.25 5.65
C ILE A 121 -8.31 -7.39 4.59
N ALA A 122 -7.99 -7.67 3.32
CA ALA A 122 -8.56 -6.97 2.16
C ALA A 122 -8.41 -5.44 2.22
N VAL A 123 -7.26 -4.95 2.71
CA VAL A 123 -6.93 -3.53 2.74
C VAL A 123 -6.64 -3.06 1.32
N GLU A 124 -7.57 -2.31 0.73
CA GLU A 124 -7.44 -1.75 -0.61
C GLU A 124 -6.71 -0.41 -0.61
N TYR A 125 -6.96 0.40 0.40
CA TYR A 125 -6.31 1.70 0.56
C TYR A 125 -5.71 1.83 1.95
N LEU A 126 -4.50 2.39 1.98
CA LEU A 126 -3.78 2.78 3.18
C LEU A 126 -3.36 4.23 3.01
N MET A 127 -3.72 5.09 3.96
CA MET A 127 -3.35 6.49 3.98
C MET A 127 -2.95 6.94 5.37
N ALA A 128 -1.91 7.77 5.44
CA ALA A 128 -1.59 8.55 6.63
C ALA A 128 -2.13 9.97 6.49
N ASP A 129 -2.69 10.54 7.55
CA ASP A 129 -3.07 11.94 7.57
C ASP A 129 -1.99 12.82 8.22
N ARG A 130 -2.11 14.15 8.03
CA ARG A 130 -1.18 15.12 8.62
C ARG A 130 -1.28 15.22 10.15
N ARG A 131 -2.29 14.58 10.76
CA ARG A 131 -2.52 14.54 12.20
C ARG A 131 -2.00 13.25 12.84
N HIS A 132 -1.16 12.49 12.12
CA HIS A 132 -0.51 11.28 12.59
C HIS A 132 -1.42 10.04 12.72
N HIS A 133 -2.61 10.05 12.13
CA HIS A 133 -3.44 8.86 12.07
C HIS A 133 -3.17 8.08 10.78
N LEU A 134 -3.36 6.78 10.86
CA LEU A 134 -3.47 5.90 9.70
C LEU A 134 -4.95 5.62 9.43
N TRP A 135 -5.26 5.44 8.17
CA TRP A 135 -6.57 5.05 7.69
C TRP A 135 -6.42 3.87 6.76
N SER A 136 -7.15 2.79 7.03
CA SER A 136 -7.30 1.66 6.13
C SER A 136 -8.72 1.60 5.61
N ALA A 137 -8.88 1.45 4.30
CA ALA A 137 -10.16 1.11 3.70
C ALA A 137 -10.10 -0.33 3.22
N CYS A 138 -11.04 -1.13 3.74
CA CYS A 138 -11.16 -2.55 3.46
C CYS A 138 -12.43 -2.78 2.64
N PHE A 139 -12.40 -3.80 1.79
CA PHE A 139 -13.56 -4.14 0.97
C PHE A 139 -13.84 -5.64 1.04
N ASP A 140 -15.01 -6.02 0.51
CA ASP A 140 -15.44 -7.39 0.29
C ASP A 140 -15.14 -8.34 1.48
N GLU A 141 -14.27 -9.32 1.33
CA GLU A 141 -13.92 -10.30 2.34
C GLU A 141 -13.51 -9.66 3.68
N GLY A 142 -12.77 -8.52 3.65
CA GLY A 142 -12.38 -7.82 4.86
C GLY A 142 -13.57 -7.35 5.69
N VAL A 143 -14.61 -6.84 5.02
CA VAL A 143 -15.80 -6.31 5.70
C VAL A 143 -16.69 -7.42 6.26
N TYR A 144 -16.74 -8.58 5.59
CA TYR A 144 -17.68 -9.63 5.95
C TYR A 144 -17.13 -10.73 6.85
N VAL A 145 -15.81 -10.95 6.86
CA VAL A 145 -15.24 -12.12 7.57
C VAL A 145 -14.22 -11.76 8.65
N ASP A 146 -13.72 -10.52 8.68
CA ASP A 146 -12.69 -10.12 9.63
C ASP A 146 -13.19 -9.00 10.56
N PRO A 147 -13.24 -9.24 11.90
CA PRO A 147 -13.71 -8.23 12.87
C PRO A 147 -12.93 -6.92 12.84
N ILE A 148 -11.65 -6.93 12.51
CA ILE A 148 -10.78 -5.74 12.46
C ILE A 148 -11.20 -4.85 11.28
N SER A 149 -11.49 -5.47 10.14
CA SER A 149 -11.85 -4.80 8.88
C SER A 149 -13.35 -4.54 8.73
N ALA A 150 -14.18 -5.07 9.62
CA ALA A 150 -15.66 -5.09 9.48
C ALA A 150 -16.31 -3.70 9.31
N ALA A 151 -15.64 -2.65 9.78
CA ALA A 151 -16.13 -1.28 9.60
C ALA A 151 -15.91 -0.72 8.17
N GLY A 152 -15.20 -1.42 7.30
CA GLY A 152 -14.82 -1.00 5.96
C GLY A 152 -13.80 0.13 5.93
N LEU A 153 -13.95 1.15 6.77
CA LEU A 153 -12.99 2.24 6.96
C LEU A 153 -12.60 2.32 8.43
N VAL A 154 -11.32 2.16 8.71
CA VAL A 154 -10.77 2.09 10.07
C VAL A 154 -9.69 3.14 10.26
N ARG A 155 -9.70 3.80 11.42
CA ARG A 155 -8.67 4.73 11.85
C ARG A 155 -7.79 4.10 12.94
N TRP A 156 -6.50 4.32 12.80
CA TRP A 156 -5.45 3.85 13.69
C TRP A 156 -4.60 5.03 14.15
N ASP A 157 -4.02 4.95 15.33
CA ASP A 157 -2.96 5.86 15.69
C ASP A 157 -1.65 5.52 14.93
N SER A 158 -0.65 6.38 15.04
CA SER A 158 0.65 6.18 14.38
C SER A 158 1.50 5.06 15.00
N GLY A 159 1.03 4.42 16.05
CA GLY A 159 1.59 3.24 16.69
C GLY A 159 0.90 1.95 16.24
N GLY A 160 -0.17 2.03 15.42
CA GLY A 160 -0.93 0.87 14.97
C GLY A 160 -2.03 0.42 15.94
N ASN A 161 -2.38 1.23 16.93
CA ASN A 161 -3.51 0.94 17.79
C ASN A 161 -4.82 1.33 17.10
N HIS A 162 -5.78 0.40 17.08
CA HIS A 162 -7.11 0.66 16.55
C HIS A 162 -7.81 1.74 17.39
N GLU A 163 -8.20 2.85 16.74
CA GLU A 163 -8.92 3.93 17.41
C GLU A 163 -10.44 3.83 17.20
N ARG A 164 -10.86 3.69 15.95
CA ARG A 164 -12.28 3.57 15.61
C ARG A 164 -12.50 3.05 14.18
N GLY A 165 -13.60 2.32 13.97
CA GLY A 165 -14.19 2.06 12.68
C GLY A 165 -15.19 3.15 12.27
N TYR A 166 -15.41 3.32 10.97
CA TYR A 166 -16.45 4.19 10.44
C TYR A 166 -17.83 3.67 10.87
N ARG A 167 -18.68 4.59 11.28
CA ARG A 167 -20.11 4.34 11.52
C ARG A 167 -20.89 5.33 10.65
N PRO A 168 -21.75 4.84 9.76
CA PRO A 168 -22.61 5.72 8.97
C PRO A 168 -23.49 6.57 9.89
N PRO A 169 -23.84 7.79 9.50
CA PRO A 169 -24.79 8.62 10.23
C PRO A 169 -26.12 7.89 10.44
N ALA A 170 -26.79 8.18 11.54
CA ALA A 170 -28.12 7.61 11.81
C ALA A 170 -29.07 7.93 10.66
N GLY A 171 -29.80 6.93 10.17
CA GLY A 171 -30.75 7.08 9.06
C GLY A 171 -30.17 6.80 7.65
N VAL A 172 -28.88 6.56 7.53
CA VAL A 172 -28.32 5.99 6.29
C VAL A 172 -28.58 4.48 6.31
N PRO A 173 -29.32 3.91 5.34
CA PRO A 173 -29.52 2.47 5.28
C PRO A 173 -28.16 1.79 5.11
N THR A 174 -27.77 0.96 6.07
CA THR A 174 -26.72 -0.01 5.86
C THR A 174 -27.32 -1.12 4.99
N ALA A 175 -26.72 -1.38 3.83
CA ALA A 175 -27.14 -2.53 3.04
C ALA A 175 -27.10 -3.79 3.93
N PRO A 176 -28.17 -4.59 3.99
CA PRO A 176 -28.11 -5.85 4.72
C PRO A 176 -27.00 -6.71 4.11
N PRO A 177 -26.32 -7.53 4.92
CA PRO A 177 -25.37 -8.48 4.38
C PRO A 177 -26.10 -9.30 3.32
N SER A 178 -25.62 -9.26 2.10
CA SER A 178 -26.20 -10.04 1.01
C SER A 178 -26.03 -11.51 1.35
N SER A 179 -27.07 -12.17 1.77
CA SER A 179 -27.15 -13.64 1.86
C SER A 179 -27.25 -14.21 0.44
N GLY A 180 -26.22 -14.01 -0.36
CA GLY A 180 -26.13 -14.46 -1.74
C GLY A 180 -24.89 -15.28 -1.94
N THR A 181 -25.09 -16.55 -2.24
CA THR A 181 -24.09 -17.41 -2.89
C THR A 181 -23.66 -16.76 -4.20
N HIS A 182 -22.61 -15.97 -4.19
CA HIS A 182 -22.02 -15.46 -5.42
C HIS A 182 -21.05 -16.47 -5.99
N SER A 183 -21.41 -17.05 -7.13
CA SER A 183 -20.46 -17.60 -8.08
C SER A 183 -19.53 -16.49 -8.58
N PRO A 184 -18.23 -16.73 -8.71
CA PRO A 184 -17.28 -15.71 -9.15
C PRO A 184 -17.38 -15.54 -10.66
N SER A 185 -18.21 -14.59 -11.10
CA SER A 185 -18.16 -14.03 -12.44
C SER A 185 -18.21 -12.51 -12.31
N GLY A 186 -17.06 -11.89 -12.18
CA GLY A 186 -16.98 -10.46 -12.02
C GLY A 186 -15.76 -9.89 -12.71
N GLU A 187 -16.01 -9.08 -13.71
CA GLU A 187 -15.00 -8.25 -14.37
C GLU A 187 -14.38 -7.29 -13.36
N ALA A 188 -13.07 -7.44 -13.16
CA ALA A 188 -12.28 -6.50 -12.38
C ALA A 188 -12.13 -5.19 -13.15
N ALA A 189 -12.65 -4.10 -12.60
CA ALA A 189 -12.36 -2.76 -13.08
C ALA A 189 -10.86 -2.48 -12.85
N THR A 190 -10.08 -2.60 -13.90
CA THR A 190 -8.64 -2.34 -13.91
C THR A 190 -8.41 -0.84 -13.93
N CYS A 191 -7.96 -0.28 -12.82
CA CYS A 191 -7.39 1.07 -12.82
C CYS A 191 -5.98 0.98 -13.43
N THR A 192 -5.88 1.19 -14.74
CA THR A 192 -4.64 1.10 -15.49
C THR A 192 -3.90 2.42 -15.43
N CYS A 193 -2.84 2.52 -14.63
CA CYS A 193 -1.82 3.54 -14.80
C CYS A 193 -1.00 3.18 -16.05
N THR A 194 -1.36 3.72 -17.19
CA THR A 194 -0.67 3.49 -18.46
C THR A 194 0.63 4.29 -18.48
N ALA A 195 1.76 3.60 -18.35
CA ALA A 195 3.05 4.17 -18.70
C ALA A 195 3.14 4.24 -20.22
N HIS A 196 2.95 5.43 -20.79
CA HIS A 196 3.19 5.68 -22.22
C HIS A 196 4.70 5.62 -22.50
N ARG A 197 5.11 4.61 -23.25
CA ARG A 197 6.40 4.59 -23.94
C ARG A 197 6.27 5.51 -25.15
N GLU A 198 6.93 6.66 -25.13
CA GLU A 198 7.20 7.38 -26.37
C GLU A 198 8.29 6.65 -27.15
N GLY A 199 7.90 6.10 -28.29
CA GLY A 199 8.80 5.51 -29.27
C GLY A 199 9.64 6.60 -29.92
N SER A 200 10.96 6.46 -29.87
CA SER A 200 11.89 7.20 -30.68
C SER A 200 11.69 6.85 -32.15
N GLY A 201 11.09 7.75 -32.90
CA GLY A 201 11.14 7.76 -34.36
C GLY A 201 12.36 8.52 -34.84
N THR A 202 13.10 7.92 -35.73
CA THR A 202 14.26 8.38 -36.51
C THR A 202 14.22 9.82 -36.94
#